data_f552864c1d667fee6526220cd3d6bc8e
#
_entry.id   f552864c1d667fee6526220cd3d6bc8e
#
_cell.length_a   1.000
_cell.length_b   1.000
_cell.length_c   1.000
_cell.angle_alpha   90.00
_cell.angle_beta   90.00
_cell.angle_gamma   90.00
#
_symmetry.space_group_name_H-M   'P 1'
#
loop_
_entity.id
_entity.type
_entity.pdbx_description
1 polymer ?
#
loop_
_entity_poly.entity_id
_entity_poly.type
_entity_poly.pdbx_seq_one_letter_code
_entity_poly.pdbx_strand_id
1 'polypeptide(L)'
;MNERTLFPLIDKLARCHQLTEAEYAQLIRFRTPETAARLAALARTAREAVYGTEVYTRGLIEVSNFCRNDCYYCGIRRSNQNCDRYRLSDEDILACCAEGYRLGFRTFVLQGGEDEAFSVPRVCRLLRTIKSDYPDCAVTLSLGEMERADYQALYDAGADRYLLRHETADPDHYAALHPAALSFDHRIQCLRDLKDIGYQVGCGFLVGSPGQTPELLAKDLKFVEEFQPAMCGIGPFIPQQDTPLRDEAPGTAELTVYLLSILRLIQPNLLLPATTALGTIQPNGRELGLAAGANVVMPNLSPLSVRKKYALYDGKICTGEEGAQCVGCLQGRIASVGYTLVSSRGDIRILE
;
A
#
# COMPACT_ATOMS: atom_id res chain seq x y z
N MET A 1 -4.75 -8.68 31.52
CA MET A 1 -3.82 -7.54 31.69
C MET A 1 -4.70 -6.30 31.72
N ASN A 2 -4.46 -5.34 32.62
CA ASN A 2 -5.34 -4.17 32.77
C ASN A 2 -4.87 -3.08 31.76
N GLU A 3 -5.77 -2.25 31.19
CA GLU A 3 -5.50 -1.15 30.25
C GLU A 3 -4.30 -0.27 30.65
N ARG A 4 -4.15 -0.02 31.96
CA ARG A 4 -3.04 0.73 32.55
C ARG A 4 -1.65 0.13 32.25
N THR A 5 -1.55 -1.14 31.85
CA THR A 5 -0.28 -1.80 31.54
C THR A 5 0.16 -1.57 30.08
N LEU A 6 -0.75 -1.16 29.16
CA LEU A 6 -0.42 -0.91 27.77
C LEU A 6 0.04 0.54 27.50
N PHE A 7 -0.40 1.51 28.29
CA PHE A 7 0.04 2.91 28.09
C PHE A 7 1.56 3.09 28.18
N PRO A 8 2.29 2.46 29.11
CA PRO A 8 3.75 2.52 29.12
C PRO A 8 4.40 1.97 27.84
N LEU A 9 3.81 0.93 27.21
CA LEU A 9 4.31 0.40 25.93
C LEU A 9 4.06 1.38 24.79
N ILE A 10 2.89 2.01 24.77
CA ILE A 10 2.55 3.06 23.79
C ILE A 10 3.52 4.25 23.93
N ASP A 11 3.79 4.69 25.16
CA ASP A 11 4.72 5.79 25.43
C ASP A 11 6.17 5.42 25.11
N LYS A 12 6.56 4.15 25.35
CA LYS A 12 7.85 3.61 24.92
C LYS A 12 7.97 3.66 23.38
N LEU A 13 6.95 3.18 22.65
CA LEU A 13 6.94 3.20 21.19
C LEU A 13 7.04 4.62 20.65
N ALA A 14 6.27 5.56 21.18
CA ALA A 14 6.29 6.95 20.75
C ALA A 14 7.65 7.66 20.96
N ARG A 15 8.40 7.23 21.99
CA ARG A 15 9.71 7.81 22.31
C ARG A 15 10.87 7.12 21.63
N CYS A 16 10.82 5.78 21.55
CA CYS A 16 11.97 4.96 21.11
C CYS A 16 11.82 4.43 19.69
N HIS A 17 10.61 4.54 19.10
CA HIS A 17 10.25 4.07 17.75
C HIS A 17 10.47 2.56 17.55
N GLN A 18 10.57 1.79 18.62
CA GLN A 18 10.79 0.36 18.59
C GLN A 18 10.23 -0.35 19.83
N LEU A 19 9.78 -1.59 19.61
CA LEU A 19 9.37 -2.52 20.65
C LEU A 19 9.92 -3.91 20.34
N THR A 20 9.88 -4.81 21.32
CA THR A 20 10.09 -6.25 21.05
C THR A 20 8.85 -6.84 20.38
N GLU A 21 9.00 -7.97 19.67
CA GLU A 21 7.85 -8.69 19.10
C GLU A 21 6.78 -9.02 20.16
N ALA A 22 7.21 -9.46 21.36
CA ALA A 22 6.29 -9.75 22.44
C ALA A 22 5.49 -8.52 22.90
N GLU A 23 6.11 -7.33 22.94
CA GLU A 23 5.45 -6.08 23.29
C GLU A 23 4.47 -5.65 22.18
N TYR A 24 4.82 -5.79 20.89
CA TYR A 24 3.89 -5.56 19.77
C TYR A 24 2.69 -6.51 19.85
N ALA A 25 2.93 -7.82 20.07
CA ALA A 25 1.86 -8.79 20.22
C ALA A 25 0.92 -8.46 21.39
N GLN A 26 1.45 -7.95 22.53
CA GLN A 26 0.65 -7.49 23.66
C GLN A 26 -0.22 -6.29 23.29
N LEU A 27 0.33 -5.27 22.61
CA LEU A 27 -0.44 -4.12 22.15
C LEU A 27 -1.61 -4.53 21.24
N ILE A 28 -1.36 -5.48 20.34
CA ILE A 28 -2.39 -5.95 19.39
C ILE A 28 -3.44 -6.79 20.11
N ARG A 29 -3.01 -7.72 20.96
CA ARG A 29 -3.90 -8.69 21.64
C ARG A 29 -4.85 -8.03 22.64
N PHE A 30 -4.36 -7.06 23.39
CA PHE A 30 -5.11 -6.43 24.48
C PHE A 30 -5.56 -5.00 24.14
N ARG A 31 -5.64 -4.68 22.84
CA ARG A 31 -6.10 -3.38 22.40
C ARG A 31 -7.52 -3.07 22.87
N THR A 32 -7.76 -1.84 23.21
CA THR A 32 -9.07 -1.30 23.62
C THR A 32 -9.33 0.01 22.87
N PRO A 33 -10.57 0.53 22.88
CA PRO A 33 -10.87 1.85 22.31
C PRO A 33 -9.98 2.96 22.89
N GLU A 34 -9.64 2.90 24.19
CA GLU A 34 -8.81 3.90 24.88
C GLU A 34 -7.36 3.83 24.39
N THR A 35 -6.79 2.61 24.25
CA THR A 35 -5.44 2.43 23.70
C THR A 35 -5.36 2.84 22.24
N ALA A 36 -6.41 2.57 21.46
CA ALA A 36 -6.52 3.00 20.06
C ALA A 36 -6.56 4.53 19.96
N ALA A 37 -7.35 5.20 20.79
CA ALA A 37 -7.43 6.66 20.83
C ALA A 37 -6.10 7.30 21.19
N ARG A 38 -5.36 6.76 22.19
CA ARG A 38 -4.03 7.24 22.60
C ARG A 38 -3.01 7.05 21.49
N LEU A 39 -2.96 5.86 20.86
CA LEU A 39 -2.08 5.60 19.73
C LEU A 39 -2.35 6.54 18.56
N ALA A 40 -3.62 6.73 18.17
CA ALA A 40 -4.01 7.64 17.08
C ALA A 40 -3.61 9.09 17.37
N ALA A 41 -3.77 9.56 18.61
CA ALA A 41 -3.37 10.91 19.00
C ALA A 41 -1.85 11.12 18.87
N LEU A 42 -1.03 10.16 19.37
CA LEU A 42 0.43 10.22 19.26
C LEU A 42 0.90 10.06 17.81
N ALA A 43 0.29 9.16 17.04
CA ALA A 43 0.57 8.97 15.62
C ALA A 43 0.27 10.24 14.81
N ARG A 44 -0.84 10.93 15.11
CA ARG A 44 -1.16 12.23 14.50
C ARG A 44 -0.08 13.26 14.79
N THR A 45 0.32 13.40 16.05
CA THR A 45 1.40 14.33 16.47
C THR A 45 2.71 14.02 15.74
N ALA A 46 3.11 12.73 15.69
CA ALA A 46 4.33 12.30 14.99
C ALA A 46 4.26 12.59 13.49
N ARG A 47 3.11 12.33 12.86
CA ARG A 47 2.87 12.63 11.45
C ARG A 47 2.92 14.13 11.17
N GLU A 48 2.27 14.94 11.98
CA GLU A 48 2.19 16.39 11.81
C GLU A 48 3.53 17.08 12.05
N ALA A 49 4.36 16.54 12.94
CA ALA A 49 5.74 17.03 13.13
C ALA A 49 6.59 16.88 11.86
N VAL A 50 6.34 15.86 11.04
CA VAL A 50 7.09 15.62 9.79
C VAL A 50 6.42 16.27 8.58
N TYR A 51 5.10 16.07 8.44
CA TYR A 51 4.37 16.38 7.21
C TYR A 51 3.37 17.54 7.35
N GLY A 52 3.23 18.12 8.54
CA GLY A 52 2.18 19.10 8.78
C GLY A 52 0.79 18.55 8.48
N THR A 53 -0.03 19.34 7.78
CA THR A 53 -1.38 18.89 7.35
C THR A 53 -1.41 18.24 5.97
N GLU A 54 -0.27 18.08 5.30
CA GLU A 54 -0.21 17.62 3.91
C GLU A 54 -0.64 16.15 3.76
N VAL A 55 -1.49 15.88 2.77
CA VAL A 55 -1.83 14.55 2.26
C VAL A 55 -1.46 14.49 0.79
N TYR A 56 -0.66 13.50 0.44
CA TYR A 56 -0.17 13.30 -0.92
C TYR A 56 -1.13 12.47 -1.76
N THR A 57 -1.29 12.85 -3.03
CA THR A 57 -2.02 12.07 -4.02
C THR A 57 -1.07 11.27 -4.89
N ARG A 58 -1.46 10.04 -5.19
CA ARG A 58 -0.79 9.20 -6.19
C ARG A 58 -1.81 8.70 -7.19
N GLY A 59 -1.64 9.07 -8.45
CA GLY A 59 -2.50 8.63 -9.54
C GLY A 59 -2.26 7.16 -9.85
N LEU A 60 -3.22 6.30 -9.50
CA LEU A 60 -3.14 4.86 -9.71
C LEU A 60 -3.58 4.50 -11.12
N ILE A 61 -2.72 3.83 -11.89
CA ILE A 61 -3.00 3.29 -13.22
C ILE A 61 -2.84 1.77 -13.14
N GLU A 62 -3.96 1.05 -13.19
CA GLU A 62 -4.02 -0.41 -13.16
C GLU A 62 -3.80 -0.92 -14.58
N VAL A 63 -2.54 -1.22 -14.93
CA VAL A 63 -2.11 -1.43 -16.32
C VAL A 63 -2.52 -2.77 -16.91
N SER A 64 -2.67 -3.80 -16.07
CA SER A 64 -3.07 -5.16 -16.49
C SER A 64 -3.62 -5.94 -15.31
N ASN A 65 -4.64 -6.77 -15.57
CA ASN A 65 -5.13 -7.76 -14.61
C ASN A 65 -4.74 -9.20 -15.00
N PHE A 66 -3.84 -9.39 -15.96
CA PHE A 66 -3.17 -10.67 -16.16
C PHE A 66 -2.12 -10.85 -15.08
N CYS A 67 -2.00 -12.06 -14.53
CA CYS A 67 -0.98 -12.40 -13.55
C CYS A 67 -0.53 -13.85 -13.76
N ARG A 68 0.79 -14.09 -13.74
CA ARG A 68 1.35 -15.46 -13.79
C ARG A 68 1.20 -16.21 -12.47
N ASN A 69 0.97 -15.48 -11.37
CA ASN A 69 0.88 -16.03 -10.02
C ASN A 69 -0.55 -16.48 -9.67
N ASP A 70 -0.64 -17.34 -8.65
CA ASP A 70 -1.89 -17.94 -8.25
C ASP A 70 -2.16 -17.79 -6.74
N CYS A 71 -1.86 -16.60 -6.19
CA CYS A 71 -2.07 -16.25 -4.79
C CYS A 71 -3.51 -16.57 -4.36
N TYR A 72 -3.68 -17.17 -3.18
CA TYR A 72 -4.97 -17.74 -2.76
C TYR A 72 -6.03 -16.72 -2.39
N TYR A 73 -5.64 -15.46 -2.21
CA TYR A 73 -6.52 -14.33 -1.84
C TYR A 73 -6.86 -13.39 -3.00
N CYS A 74 -6.20 -13.51 -4.15
CA CYS A 74 -6.20 -12.46 -5.18
C CYS A 74 -7.18 -12.77 -6.33
N GLY A 75 -8.13 -11.88 -6.60
CA GLY A 75 -9.12 -12.06 -7.66
C GLY A 75 -8.57 -12.04 -9.08
N ILE A 76 -7.37 -11.48 -9.31
CA ILE A 76 -6.71 -11.51 -10.63
C ILE A 76 -5.72 -12.67 -10.77
N ARG A 77 -5.75 -13.65 -9.85
CA ARG A 77 -4.93 -14.86 -9.91
C ARG A 77 -5.07 -15.58 -11.25
N ARG A 78 -3.99 -16.29 -11.65
CA ARG A 78 -3.92 -16.99 -12.95
C ARG A 78 -5.09 -17.94 -13.19
N SER A 79 -5.46 -18.74 -12.18
CA SER A 79 -6.51 -19.77 -12.29
C SER A 79 -7.93 -19.22 -12.27
N ASN A 80 -8.14 -17.90 -12.03
CA ASN A 80 -9.48 -17.33 -12.07
C ASN A 80 -9.96 -17.22 -13.52
N GLN A 81 -10.89 -18.09 -13.91
CA GLN A 81 -11.50 -18.14 -15.24
C GLN A 81 -12.63 -17.09 -15.42
N ASN A 82 -13.15 -16.55 -14.32
CA ASN A 82 -14.25 -15.57 -14.34
C ASN A 82 -13.72 -14.12 -14.44
N CYS A 83 -12.41 -13.92 -14.42
CA CYS A 83 -11.81 -12.60 -14.52
C CYS A 83 -11.84 -12.10 -15.98
N ASP A 84 -12.56 -11.00 -16.22
CA ASP A 84 -12.55 -10.30 -17.51
C ASP A 84 -11.19 -9.60 -17.72
N ARG A 85 -10.29 -10.26 -18.45
CA ARG A 85 -8.89 -9.88 -18.60
C ARG A 85 -8.70 -8.69 -19.55
N TYR A 86 -7.79 -7.80 -19.18
CA TYR A 86 -7.40 -6.67 -20.01
C TYR A 86 -5.91 -6.32 -19.84
N ARG A 87 -5.39 -5.62 -20.83
CA ARG A 87 -4.10 -4.92 -20.81
C ARG A 87 -4.31 -3.54 -21.38
N LEU A 88 -3.79 -2.51 -20.76
CA LEU A 88 -3.74 -1.18 -21.34
C LEU A 88 -2.64 -1.12 -22.40
N SER A 89 -2.91 -0.38 -23.47
CA SER A 89 -1.88 -0.01 -24.44
C SER A 89 -0.92 1.04 -23.86
N ASP A 90 0.23 1.25 -24.49
CA ASP A 90 1.17 2.30 -24.08
C ASP A 90 0.51 3.68 -24.21
N GLU A 91 -0.31 3.88 -25.23
CA GLU A 91 -1.08 5.10 -25.50
C GLU A 91 -2.10 5.35 -24.38
N ASP A 92 -2.84 4.33 -23.93
CA ASP A 92 -3.80 4.45 -22.83
C ASP A 92 -3.10 4.86 -21.53
N ILE A 93 -1.93 4.26 -21.24
CA ILE A 93 -1.15 4.57 -20.02
C ILE A 93 -0.66 6.03 -20.07
N LEU A 94 -0.13 6.47 -21.21
CA LEU A 94 0.34 7.84 -21.39
C LEU A 94 -0.82 8.85 -21.32
N ALA A 95 -1.99 8.51 -21.88
CA ALA A 95 -3.20 9.33 -21.76
C ALA A 95 -3.66 9.46 -20.29
N CYS A 96 -3.58 8.38 -19.48
CA CYS A 96 -3.84 8.45 -18.05
C CYS A 96 -2.85 9.37 -17.32
N CYS A 97 -1.56 9.35 -17.70
CA CYS A 97 -0.55 10.24 -17.14
C CYS A 97 -0.85 11.71 -17.49
N ALA A 98 -1.20 11.99 -18.76
CA ALA A 98 -1.56 13.33 -19.21
C ALA A 98 -2.77 13.90 -18.44
N GLU A 99 -3.83 13.12 -18.32
CA GLU A 99 -5.02 13.52 -17.55
C GLU A 99 -4.67 13.69 -16.05
N GLY A 100 -3.90 12.78 -15.47
CA GLY A 100 -3.44 12.90 -14.09
C GLY A 100 -2.63 14.17 -13.87
N TYR A 101 -1.70 14.50 -14.75
CA TYR A 101 -0.91 15.74 -14.67
C TYR A 101 -1.79 16.98 -14.70
N ARG A 102 -2.77 17.02 -15.62
CA ARG A 102 -3.78 18.10 -15.74
C ARG A 102 -4.61 18.25 -14.47
N LEU A 103 -4.93 17.15 -13.78
CA LEU A 103 -5.66 17.12 -12.51
C LEU A 103 -4.78 17.48 -11.29
N GLY A 104 -3.49 17.74 -11.50
CA GLY A 104 -2.57 18.16 -10.43
C GLY A 104 -1.80 17.01 -9.77
N PHE A 105 -1.91 15.77 -10.26
CA PHE A 105 -1.07 14.67 -9.76
C PHE A 105 0.40 14.89 -10.16
N ARG A 106 1.31 14.54 -9.25
CA ARG A 106 2.77 14.59 -9.45
C ARG A 106 3.42 13.26 -9.13
N THR A 107 2.62 12.22 -8.98
CA THR A 107 3.08 10.83 -8.89
C THR A 107 2.12 9.93 -9.66
N PHE A 108 2.66 9.08 -10.53
CA PHE A 108 1.93 8.02 -11.21
C PHE A 108 2.36 6.68 -10.65
N VAL A 109 1.39 5.80 -10.40
CA VAL A 109 1.62 4.43 -9.93
C VAL A 109 1.18 3.48 -11.03
N LEU A 110 2.12 2.80 -11.68
CA LEU A 110 1.83 1.73 -12.63
C LEU A 110 1.72 0.41 -11.86
N GLN A 111 0.51 -0.08 -11.70
CA GLN A 111 0.21 -1.30 -10.95
C GLN A 111 -0.43 -2.35 -11.84
N GLY A 112 -0.01 -3.60 -11.69
CA GLY A 112 -0.58 -4.71 -12.44
C GLY A 112 -0.36 -6.04 -11.73
N GLY A 113 -0.94 -7.12 -12.29
CA GLY A 113 -0.43 -8.45 -12.03
C GLY A 113 0.97 -8.63 -12.64
N GLU A 114 1.65 -9.71 -12.29
CA GLU A 114 2.91 -10.09 -12.95
C GLU A 114 2.61 -10.60 -14.35
N ASP A 115 2.60 -9.69 -15.30
CA ASP A 115 2.21 -9.91 -16.70
C ASP A 115 3.40 -9.80 -17.63
N GLU A 116 3.76 -10.88 -18.32
CA GLU A 116 4.89 -10.93 -19.26
C GLU A 116 4.77 -9.93 -20.44
N ALA A 117 3.54 -9.48 -20.76
CA ALA A 117 3.34 -8.44 -21.76
C ALA A 117 3.90 -7.07 -21.36
N PHE A 118 4.12 -6.87 -20.04
CA PHE A 118 4.82 -5.70 -19.51
C PHE A 118 6.30 -6.02 -19.29
N SER A 119 6.96 -6.46 -20.36
CA SER A 119 8.40 -6.76 -20.35
C SER A 119 9.24 -5.55 -19.92
N VAL A 120 10.41 -5.80 -19.33
CA VAL A 120 11.33 -4.73 -18.87
C VAL A 120 11.63 -3.71 -19.96
N PRO A 121 11.97 -4.10 -21.22
CA PRO A 121 12.19 -3.11 -22.29
C PRO A 121 10.96 -2.23 -22.58
N ARG A 122 9.73 -2.80 -22.51
CA ARG A 122 8.49 -2.03 -22.69
C ARG A 122 8.31 -1.00 -21.58
N VAL A 123 8.45 -1.44 -20.33
CA VAL A 123 8.31 -0.55 -19.17
C VAL A 123 9.38 0.53 -19.15
N CYS A 124 10.62 0.22 -19.51
CA CYS A 124 11.70 1.21 -19.67
C CYS A 124 11.36 2.30 -20.71
N ARG A 125 10.75 1.93 -21.84
CA ARG A 125 10.31 2.93 -22.83
C ARG A 125 9.23 3.84 -22.26
N LEU A 126 8.20 3.27 -21.62
CA LEU A 126 7.15 4.03 -20.94
C LEU A 126 7.72 4.99 -19.90
N LEU A 127 8.64 4.53 -19.05
CA LEU A 127 9.28 5.35 -18.03
C LEU A 127 10.00 6.54 -18.65
N ARG A 128 10.83 6.32 -19.67
CA ARG A 128 11.56 7.41 -20.34
C ARG A 128 10.61 8.43 -20.96
N THR A 129 9.52 7.99 -21.60
CA THR A 129 8.50 8.88 -22.14
C THR A 129 7.85 9.70 -21.03
N ILE A 130 7.37 9.05 -19.97
CA ILE A 130 6.73 9.74 -18.83
C ILE A 130 7.69 10.76 -18.19
N LYS A 131 8.97 10.39 -17.99
CA LYS A 131 9.98 11.28 -17.39
C LYS A 131 10.39 12.41 -18.31
N SER A 132 10.33 12.22 -19.62
CA SER A 132 10.54 13.28 -20.61
C SER A 132 9.39 14.29 -20.63
N ASP A 133 8.14 13.80 -20.61
CA ASP A 133 6.95 14.65 -20.72
C ASP A 133 6.61 15.33 -19.39
N TYR A 134 6.90 14.66 -18.25
CA TYR A 134 6.57 15.11 -16.90
C TYR A 134 7.79 14.97 -15.96
N PRO A 135 8.86 15.77 -16.15
CA PRO A 135 10.11 15.63 -15.38
C PRO A 135 9.95 15.92 -13.87
N ASP A 136 8.93 16.69 -13.50
CA ASP A 136 8.57 16.99 -12.12
C ASP A 136 7.72 15.90 -11.44
N CYS A 137 7.36 14.84 -12.16
CA CYS A 137 6.60 13.72 -11.62
C CYS A 137 7.48 12.56 -11.16
N ALA A 138 7.03 11.87 -10.12
CA ALA A 138 7.58 10.59 -9.71
C ALA A 138 6.79 9.43 -10.33
N VAL A 139 7.50 8.35 -10.69
CA VAL A 139 6.87 7.10 -11.14
C VAL A 139 7.15 6.00 -10.14
N THR A 140 6.06 5.38 -9.67
CA THR A 140 6.08 4.21 -8.80
C THR A 140 5.67 2.98 -9.60
N LEU A 141 6.43 1.91 -9.51
CA LEU A 141 6.07 0.62 -10.09
C LEU A 141 5.54 -0.33 -9.02
N SER A 142 4.57 -1.15 -9.37
CA SER A 142 4.04 -2.27 -8.58
C SER A 142 3.66 -3.40 -9.53
N LEU A 143 4.68 -4.07 -10.07
CA LEU A 143 4.58 -5.06 -11.15
C LEU A 143 5.10 -6.45 -10.73
N GLY A 144 5.24 -6.67 -9.41
CA GLY A 144 5.62 -7.95 -8.83
C GLY A 144 7.11 -8.21 -8.72
N GLU A 145 7.47 -9.48 -8.69
CA GLU A 145 8.85 -9.96 -8.50
C GLU A 145 9.61 -10.01 -9.81
N MET A 146 10.87 -9.57 -9.77
CA MET A 146 11.80 -9.56 -10.91
C MET A 146 13.21 -9.88 -10.43
N GLU A 147 14.11 -10.17 -11.36
CA GLU A 147 15.52 -10.28 -11.09
C GLU A 147 16.14 -8.90 -10.77
N ARG A 148 17.22 -8.88 -9.98
CA ARG A 148 17.90 -7.62 -9.59
C ARG A 148 18.31 -6.77 -10.81
N ALA A 149 18.75 -7.40 -11.89
CA ALA A 149 19.14 -6.69 -13.12
C ALA A 149 17.96 -5.97 -13.78
N ASP A 150 16.77 -6.57 -13.71
CA ASP A 150 15.53 -5.98 -14.23
C ASP A 150 15.12 -4.76 -13.41
N TYR A 151 15.18 -4.85 -12.08
CA TYR A 151 14.96 -3.71 -11.19
C TYR A 151 15.95 -2.58 -11.46
N GLN A 152 17.24 -2.89 -11.66
CA GLN A 152 18.23 -1.88 -12.01
C GLN A 152 17.92 -1.19 -13.32
N ALA A 153 17.55 -1.93 -14.36
CA ALA A 153 17.19 -1.37 -15.66
C ALA A 153 15.98 -0.43 -15.58
N LEU A 154 14.98 -0.77 -14.77
CA LEU A 154 13.81 0.08 -14.54
C LEU A 154 14.17 1.34 -13.74
N TYR A 155 15.05 1.24 -12.76
CA TYR A 155 15.58 2.38 -12.00
C TYR A 155 16.32 3.35 -12.92
N ASP A 156 17.23 2.84 -13.72
CA ASP A 156 18.01 3.62 -14.70
C ASP A 156 17.13 4.27 -15.77
N ALA A 157 15.97 3.67 -16.05
CA ALA A 157 14.98 4.23 -16.97
C ALA A 157 14.12 5.34 -16.32
N GLY A 158 14.22 5.57 -15.00
CA GLY A 158 13.57 6.67 -14.31
C GLY A 158 12.44 6.29 -13.34
N ALA A 159 12.32 5.02 -12.95
CA ALA A 159 11.43 4.63 -11.85
C ALA A 159 11.98 5.15 -10.51
N ASP A 160 11.18 5.95 -9.80
CA ASP A 160 11.59 6.55 -8.52
C ASP A 160 11.31 5.63 -7.33
N ARG A 161 10.21 4.86 -7.41
CA ARG A 161 9.69 4.03 -6.30
C ARG A 161 9.26 2.67 -6.81
N TYR A 162 9.35 1.68 -5.95
CA TYR A 162 8.79 0.35 -6.19
C TYR A 162 8.01 -0.13 -4.98
N LEU A 163 6.76 -0.57 -5.20
CA LEU A 163 5.91 -1.17 -4.17
C LEU A 163 5.85 -2.68 -4.38
N LEU A 164 6.38 -3.43 -3.43
CA LEU A 164 6.30 -4.88 -3.37
C LEU A 164 5.88 -5.29 -1.95
N ARG A 165 4.62 -5.69 -1.76
CA ARG A 165 4.16 -6.10 -0.44
C ARG A 165 4.74 -7.46 -0.08
N HIS A 166 5.26 -7.61 1.15
CA HIS A 166 5.71 -8.89 1.67
C HIS A 166 4.55 -9.80 2.10
N GLU A 167 3.37 -9.25 2.28
CA GLU A 167 2.07 -9.82 2.66
C GLU A 167 2.04 -10.37 4.08
N THR A 168 3.10 -10.99 4.55
CA THR A 168 3.40 -11.40 5.93
C THR A 168 4.90 -11.64 6.08
N ALA A 169 5.46 -11.36 7.25
CA ALA A 169 6.87 -11.60 7.57
C ALA A 169 7.15 -13.00 8.17
N ASP A 170 6.17 -13.89 8.09
CA ASP A 170 6.29 -15.26 8.56
C ASP A 170 6.23 -16.24 7.39
N PRO A 171 7.26 -17.11 7.19
CA PRO A 171 7.31 -18.02 6.05
C PRO A 171 6.19 -19.07 6.03
N ASP A 172 5.74 -19.56 7.18
CA ASP A 172 4.67 -20.55 7.24
C ASP A 172 3.32 -19.91 6.90
N HIS A 173 3.07 -18.71 7.39
CA HIS A 173 1.88 -17.94 7.04
C HIS A 173 1.92 -17.49 5.56
N TYR A 174 3.11 -17.15 5.03
CA TYR A 174 3.27 -16.86 3.60
C TYR A 174 2.89 -18.06 2.73
N ALA A 175 3.32 -19.27 3.11
CA ALA A 175 2.97 -20.50 2.42
C ALA A 175 1.46 -20.83 2.48
N ALA A 176 0.78 -20.40 3.57
CA ALA A 176 -0.69 -20.55 3.67
C ALA A 176 -1.46 -19.61 2.73
N LEU A 177 -0.86 -18.49 2.31
CA LEU A 177 -1.47 -17.49 1.43
C LEU A 177 -1.08 -17.65 -0.05
N HIS A 178 -0.03 -18.43 -0.34
CA HIS A 178 0.57 -18.52 -1.67
C HIS A 178 0.82 -19.97 -2.09
N PRO A 179 0.80 -20.26 -3.41
CA PRO A 179 1.19 -21.57 -3.91
C PRO A 179 2.70 -21.81 -3.68
N ALA A 180 3.09 -23.08 -3.57
CA ALA A 180 4.48 -23.49 -3.30
C ALA A 180 5.52 -22.98 -4.32
N ALA A 181 5.09 -22.54 -5.50
CA ALA A 181 5.97 -21.94 -6.50
C ALA A 181 6.43 -20.51 -6.13
N LEU A 182 5.77 -19.86 -5.16
CA LEU A 182 6.17 -18.52 -4.67
C LEU A 182 6.98 -18.69 -3.38
N SER A 183 8.21 -18.19 -3.41
CA SER A 183 9.15 -18.28 -2.29
C SER A 183 9.09 -17.03 -1.41
N PHE A 184 8.92 -17.23 -0.10
CA PHE A 184 9.06 -16.15 0.88
C PHE A 184 10.45 -15.49 0.82
N ASP A 185 11.50 -16.33 0.78
CA ASP A 185 12.88 -15.81 0.76
C ASP A 185 13.17 -15.00 -0.49
N HIS A 186 12.63 -15.41 -1.65
CA HIS A 186 12.76 -14.65 -2.88
C HIS A 186 12.02 -13.29 -2.78
N ARG A 187 10.81 -13.25 -2.20
CA ARG A 187 10.06 -12.01 -1.96
C ARG A 187 10.86 -11.04 -1.10
N ILE A 188 11.46 -11.53 -0.03
CA ILE A 188 12.28 -10.70 0.88
C ILE A 188 13.58 -10.26 0.19
N GLN A 189 14.19 -11.12 -0.64
CA GLN A 189 15.38 -10.76 -1.41
C GLN A 189 15.07 -9.66 -2.44
N CYS A 190 13.94 -9.74 -3.15
CA CYS A 190 13.49 -8.67 -4.05
C CYS A 190 13.40 -7.31 -3.33
N LEU A 191 12.84 -7.28 -2.11
CA LEU A 191 12.76 -6.05 -1.32
C LEU A 191 14.14 -5.49 -0.95
N ARG A 192 15.10 -6.36 -0.59
CA ARG A 192 16.49 -5.97 -0.32
C ARG A 192 17.16 -5.41 -1.56
N ASP A 193 17.02 -6.11 -2.69
CA ASP A 193 17.59 -5.67 -3.97
C ASP A 193 17.05 -4.28 -4.38
N LEU A 194 15.76 -4.07 -4.28
CA LEU A 194 15.15 -2.76 -4.55
C LEU A 194 15.73 -1.65 -3.65
N LYS A 195 15.94 -1.94 -2.37
CA LYS A 195 16.52 -0.98 -1.42
C LYS A 195 17.98 -0.69 -1.75
N ASP A 196 18.77 -1.72 -2.05
CA ASP A 196 20.19 -1.59 -2.38
C ASP A 196 20.44 -0.86 -3.71
N ILE A 197 19.50 -0.95 -4.66
CA ILE A 197 19.53 -0.19 -5.92
C ILE A 197 19.29 1.30 -5.66
N GLY A 198 18.52 1.66 -4.63
CA GLY A 198 18.27 3.04 -4.27
C GLY A 198 16.82 3.52 -4.49
N TYR A 199 15.89 2.61 -4.74
CA TYR A 199 14.46 2.96 -4.79
C TYR A 199 13.95 3.51 -3.45
N GLN A 200 12.99 4.41 -3.49
CA GLN A 200 12.09 4.59 -2.35
C GLN A 200 11.16 3.36 -2.28
N VAL A 201 11.58 2.34 -1.53
CA VAL A 201 10.91 1.03 -1.50
C VAL A 201 9.65 1.08 -0.66
N GLY A 202 8.59 0.49 -1.18
CA GLY A 202 7.36 0.23 -0.45
C GLY A 202 7.21 -1.25 -0.13
N CYS A 203 6.90 -1.57 1.11
CA CYS A 203 6.48 -2.90 1.56
C CYS A 203 5.02 -2.89 2.03
N GLY A 204 4.58 -3.93 2.72
CA GLY A 204 3.26 -3.99 3.35
C GLY A 204 2.75 -5.40 3.53
N PHE A 205 1.68 -5.54 4.29
CA PHE A 205 1.10 -6.82 4.64
C PHE A 205 -0.44 -6.78 4.65
N LEU A 206 -1.06 -7.95 4.59
CA LEU A 206 -2.50 -8.12 4.78
C LEU A 206 -2.85 -8.03 6.27
N VAL A 207 -3.99 -7.45 6.59
CA VAL A 207 -4.49 -7.35 7.97
C VAL A 207 -5.72 -8.21 8.14
N GLY A 208 -5.68 -9.17 9.07
CA GLY A 208 -6.77 -10.09 9.32
C GLY A 208 -6.93 -11.16 8.24
N SER A 209 -5.85 -11.57 7.58
CA SER A 209 -5.84 -12.73 6.70
C SER A 209 -6.03 -14.03 7.48
N PRO A 210 -6.51 -15.11 6.85
CA PRO A 210 -6.76 -16.38 7.54
C PRO A 210 -5.54 -16.88 8.31
N GLY A 211 -5.74 -17.30 9.55
CA GLY A 211 -4.69 -17.78 10.45
C GLY A 211 -3.79 -16.70 11.07
N GLN A 212 -3.96 -15.43 10.74
CA GLN A 212 -3.13 -14.35 11.26
C GLN A 212 -3.38 -14.10 12.76
N THR A 213 -2.35 -14.18 13.58
CA THR A 213 -2.37 -13.96 15.03
C THR A 213 -1.70 -12.62 15.39
N PRO A 214 -1.87 -12.13 16.64
CA PRO A 214 -1.10 -10.98 17.11
C PRO A 214 0.42 -11.15 17.04
N GLU A 215 0.94 -12.38 17.17
CA GLU A 215 2.36 -12.71 17.03
C GLU A 215 2.83 -12.55 15.58
N LEU A 216 2.04 -13.01 14.61
CA LEU A 216 2.35 -12.85 13.18
C LEU A 216 2.36 -11.37 12.78
N LEU A 217 1.37 -10.60 13.24
CA LEU A 217 1.35 -9.14 13.05
C LEU A 217 2.54 -8.45 13.74
N ALA A 218 2.98 -8.95 14.89
CA ALA A 218 4.18 -8.43 15.56
C ALA A 218 5.45 -8.64 14.73
N LYS A 219 5.58 -9.78 14.06
CA LYS A 219 6.68 -10.03 13.09
C LYS A 219 6.61 -9.06 11.91
N ASP A 220 5.41 -8.79 11.38
CA ASP A 220 5.21 -7.81 10.31
C ASP A 220 5.66 -6.40 10.73
N LEU A 221 5.28 -5.97 11.94
CA LEU A 221 5.69 -4.68 12.50
C LEU A 221 7.21 -4.63 12.72
N LYS A 222 7.80 -5.72 13.23
CA LYS A 222 9.25 -5.83 13.44
C LYS A 222 10.01 -5.80 12.12
N PHE A 223 9.49 -6.47 11.09
CA PHE A 223 10.06 -6.38 9.74
C PHE A 223 10.07 -4.93 9.24
N VAL A 224 8.98 -4.18 9.38
CA VAL A 224 8.93 -2.77 8.97
C VAL A 224 9.91 -1.92 9.78
N GLU A 225 10.00 -2.14 11.10
CA GLU A 225 10.95 -1.47 12.00
C GLU A 225 12.41 -1.69 11.56
N GLU A 226 12.80 -2.91 11.21
CA GLU A 226 14.15 -3.26 10.82
C GLU A 226 14.47 -2.91 9.36
N PHE A 227 13.53 -3.14 8.47
CA PHE A 227 13.69 -2.88 7.04
C PHE A 227 13.70 -1.38 6.71
N GLN A 228 13.02 -0.54 7.50
CA GLN A 228 12.93 0.93 7.29
C GLN A 228 12.55 1.28 5.84
N PRO A 229 11.34 0.92 5.38
CA PRO A 229 10.90 1.22 4.03
C PRO A 229 10.56 2.72 3.87
N ALA A 230 10.53 3.23 2.64
CA ALA A 230 10.01 4.57 2.36
C ALA A 230 8.46 4.61 2.43
N MET A 231 7.80 3.49 2.14
CA MET A 231 6.35 3.35 2.11
C MET A 231 5.94 2.03 2.76
N CYS A 232 4.76 2.02 3.43
CA CYS A 232 4.18 0.77 3.90
C CYS A 232 2.66 0.74 3.63
N GLY A 233 2.23 -0.14 2.73
CA GLY A 233 0.83 -0.28 2.34
C GLY A 233 0.16 -1.44 3.05
N ILE A 234 -0.63 -1.18 4.08
CA ILE A 234 -1.45 -2.19 4.75
C ILE A 234 -2.93 -1.99 4.42
N GLY A 235 -3.68 -3.06 4.42
CA GLY A 235 -5.12 -3.04 4.25
C GLY A 235 -5.78 -4.31 4.75
N PRO A 236 -7.07 -4.25 5.09
CA PRO A 236 -7.79 -5.44 5.53
C PRO A 236 -7.81 -6.49 4.42
N PHE A 237 -7.69 -7.75 4.81
CA PHE A 237 -8.04 -8.86 3.94
C PHE A 237 -9.53 -8.75 3.61
N ILE A 238 -9.89 -8.84 2.35
CA ILE A 238 -11.26 -8.90 1.87
C ILE A 238 -11.34 -10.11 0.95
N PRO A 239 -12.21 -11.09 1.22
CA PRO A 239 -12.37 -12.26 0.37
C PRO A 239 -12.76 -11.87 -1.06
N GLN A 240 -12.45 -12.74 -2.01
CA GLN A 240 -12.91 -12.63 -3.38
C GLN A 240 -13.52 -13.97 -3.79
N GLN A 241 -14.74 -13.93 -4.37
CA GLN A 241 -15.61 -15.09 -4.62
C GLN A 241 -14.98 -16.20 -5.49
N ASP A 242 -14.01 -15.88 -6.36
CA ASP A 242 -13.35 -16.82 -7.27
C ASP A 242 -11.96 -17.26 -6.75
N THR A 243 -11.74 -17.15 -5.44
CA THR A 243 -10.46 -17.52 -4.81
C THR A 243 -10.63 -18.69 -3.83
N PRO A 244 -9.55 -19.43 -3.50
CA PRO A 244 -9.58 -20.45 -2.45
C PRO A 244 -10.04 -19.92 -1.07
N LEU A 245 -9.77 -18.65 -0.76
CA LEU A 245 -10.09 -18.02 0.53
C LEU A 245 -11.43 -17.25 0.52
N ARG A 246 -12.34 -17.58 -0.42
CA ARG A 246 -13.64 -16.89 -0.58
C ARG A 246 -14.57 -16.97 0.62
N ASP A 247 -14.48 -18.05 1.39
CA ASP A 247 -15.36 -18.31 2.53
C ASP A 247 -14.75 -17.86 3.87
N GLU A 248 -13.56 -17.25 3.83
CA GLU A 248 -12.86 -16.75 5.01
C GLU A 248 -13.41 -15.41 5.49
N ALA A 249 -13.32 -15.16 6.80
CA ALA A 249 -13.78 -13.90 7.36
C ALA A 249 -12.87 -12.74 6.93
N PRO A 250 -13.44 -11.57 6.59
CA PRO A 250 -12.64 -10.39 6.25
C PRO A 250 -11.90 -9.86 7.48
N GLY A 251 -10.78 -9.18 7.24
CA GLY A 251 -10.11 -8.35 8.23
C GLY A 251 -10.98 -7.14 8.62
N THR A 252 -10.57 -6.41 9.66
CA THR A 252 -11.37 -5.30 10.19
C THR A 252 -10.74 -3.93 9.95
N ALA A 253 -11.57 -2.91 9.81
CA ALA A 253 -11.12 -1.53 9.75
C ALA A 253 -10.48 -1.10 11.07
N GLU A 254 -11.04 -1.55 12.20
CA GLU A 254 -10.54 -1.24 13.54
C GLU A 254 -9.07 -1.68 13.71
N LEU A 255 -8.76 -2.94 13.42
CA LEU A 255 -7.39 -3.45 13.52
C LEU A 255 -6.45 -2.77 12.53
N THR A 256 -6.91 -2.52 11.29
CA THR A 256 -6.10 -1.84 10.27
C THR A 256 -5.72 -0.42 10.71
N VAL A 257 -6.68 0.36 11.23
CA VAL A 257 -6.45 1.72 11.74
C VAL A 257 -5.52 1.71 12.95
N TYR A 258 -5.68 0.72 13.86
CA TYR A 258 -4.79 0.53 15.00
C TYR A 258 -3.34 0.31 14.56
N LEU A 259 -3.13 -0.58 13.59
CA LEU A 259 -1.80 -0.87 13.04
C LEU A 259 -1.20 0.30 12.26
N LEU A 260 -2.00 1.12 11.57
CA LEU A 260 -1.52 2.36 10.95
C LEU A 260 -0.92 3.32 11.97
N SER A 261 -1.54 3.44 13.16
CA SER A 261 -1.01 4.27 14.25
C SER A 261 0.31 3.72 14.80
N ILE A 262 0.43 2.40 14.94
CA ILE A 262 1.69 1.77 15.37
C ILE A 262 2.78 2.02 14.33
N LEU A 263 2.52 1.79 13.05
CA LEU A 263 3.48 2.02 11.95
C LEU A 263 3.96 3.47 11.91
N ARG A 264 3.08 4.44 12.14
CA ARG A 264 3.46 5.85 12.23
C ARG A 264 4.40 6.13 13.38
N LEU A 265 4.21 5.47 14.54
CA LEU A 265 5.10 5.63 15.69
C LEU A 265 6.42 4.87 15.51
N ILE A 266 6.44 3.75 14.78
CA ILE A 266 7.69 3.05 14.40
C ILE A 266 8.56 3.97 13.54
N GLN A 267 7.96 4.59 12.53
CA GLN A 267 8.71 5.42 11.58
C GLN A 267 7.92 6.71 11.26
N PRO A 268 8.24 7.82 11.94
CA PRO A 268 7.49 9.08 11.80
C PRO A 268 7.44 9.67 10.39
N ASN A 269 8.44 9.40 9.55
CA ASN A 269 8.49 9.86 8.15
C ASN A 269 7.96 8.85 7.13
N LEU A 270 7.40 7.71 7.54
CA LEU A 270 6.88 6.68 6.64
C LEU A 270 5.72 7.22 5.78
N LEU A 271 5.71 6.91 4.49
CA LEU A 271 4.58 7.19 3.62
C LEU A 271 3.53 6.07 3.77
N LEU A 272 2.41 6.40 4.40
CA LEU A 272 1.33 5.47 4.74
C LEU A 272 0.06 5.78 3.94
N PRO A 273 -0.40 4.89 3.04
CA PRO A 273 -1.66 5.08 2.34
C PRO A 273 -2.87 4.73 3.21
N ALA A 274 -3.89 5.58 3.17
CA ALA A 274 -5.25 5.21 3.52
C ALA A 274 -5.87 4.46 2.33
N THR A 275 -5.83 3.12 2.36
CA THR A 275 -6.06 2.27 1.20
C THR A 275 -7.51 2.23 0.72
N THR A 276 -7.72 1.85 -0.54
CA THR A 276 -9.06 1.60 -1.10
C THR A 276 -9.77 0.47 -0.34
N ALA A 277 -9.04 -0.58 0.05
CA ALA A 277 -9.59 -1.70 0.82
C ALA A 277 -10.17 -1.24 2.16
N LEU A 278 -9.49 -0.34 2.87
CA LEU A 278 -10.00 0.25 4.12
C LEU A 278 -11.31 1.04 3.88
N GLY A 279 -11.37 1.81 2.78
CA GLY A 279 -12.58 2.51 2.36
C GLY A 279 -13.69 1.58 1.86
N THR A 280 -13.36 0.37 1.41
CA THR A 280 -14.34 -0.64 0.96
C THR A 280 -15.08 -1.27 2.13
N ILE A 281 -14.37 -1.68 3.20
CA ILE A 281 -15.02 -2.30 4.37
C ILE A 281 -15.66 -1.29 5.32
N GLN A 282 -15.23 -0.02 5.27
CA GLN A 282 -15.71 1.04 6.14
C GLN A 282 -15.89 2.34 5.33
N PRO A 283 -17.09 2.89 5.17
CA PRO A 283 -17.33 4.07 4.30
C PRO A 283 -16.46 5.29 4.59
N ASN A 284 -16.12 5.55 5.87
CA ASN A 284 -15.19 6.60 6.31
C ASN A 284 -13.80 6.05 6.65
N GLY A 285 -13.45 4.86 6.16
CA GLY A 285 -12.20 4.18 6.50
C GLY A 285 -10.95 4.97 6.11
N ARG A 286 -11.00 5.70 4.99
CA ARG A 286 -9.87 6.56 4.59
C ARG A 286 -9.65 7.72 5.56
N GLU A 287 -10.72 8.36 6.01
CA GLU A 287 -10.69 9.44 7.00
C GLU A 287 -10.15 8.92 8.34
N LEU A 288 -10.60 7.75 8.78
CA LEU A 288 -10.08 7.09 9.97
C LEU A 288 -8.59 6.76 9.83
N GLY A 289 -8.15 6.26 8.66
CA GLY A 289 -6.74 6.02 8.37
C GLY A 289 -5.90 7.29 8.43
N LEU A 290 -6.37 8.39 7.84
CA LEU A 290 -5.69 9.69 7.91
C LEU A 290 -5.60 10.20 9.35
N ALA A 291 -6.67 10.09 10.13
CA ALA A 291 -6.70 10.46 11.54
C ALA A 291 -5.77 9.58 12.41
N ALA A 292 -5.44 8.38 11.94
CA ALA A 292 -4.54 7.42 12.58
C ALA A 292 -3.08 7.51 12.09
N GLY A 293 -2.72 8.52 11.31
CA GLY A 293 -1.34 8.77 10.88
C GLY A 293 -1.04 8.49 9.42
N ALA A 294 -1.99 8.02 8.60
CA ALA A 294 -1.79 7.93 7.15
C ALA A 294 -1.66 9.33 6.51
N ASN A 295 -0.93 9.42 5.40
CA ASN A 295 -0.65 10.67 4.71
C ASN A 295 -0.66 10.56 3.17
N VAL A 296 -1.13 9.43 2.63
CA VAL A 296 -1.19 9.19 1.19
C VAL A 296 -2.58 8.66 0.80
N VAL A 297 -3.11 9.12 -0.32
CA VAL A 297 -4.31 8.58 -0.97
C VAL A 297 -4.02 8.26 -2.43
N MET A 298 -4.67 7.23 -2.98
CA MET A 298 -4.40 6.72 -4.32
C MET A 298 -5.68 6.68 -5.17
N PRO A 299 -6.12 7.82 -5.72
CA PRO A 299 -7.24 7.85 -6.66
C PRO A 299 -6.92 7.10 -7.95
N ASN A 300 -7.91 6.42 -8.53
CA ASN A 300 -7.76 5.63 -9.75
C ASN A 300 -7.82 6.52 -11.01
N LEU A 301 -6.75 6.51 -11.79
CA LEU A 301 -6.62 7.19 -13.10
C LEU A 301 -6.91 6.27 -14.28
N SER A 302 -7.02 4.96 -14.08
CA SER A 302 -7.26 4.02 -15.19
C SER A 302 -8.52 4.38 -15.97
N PRO A 303 -8.64 4.03 -17.24
CA PRO A 303 -9.86 4.23 -18.02
C PRO A 303 -11.08 3.59 -17.36
N LEU A 304 -12.23 4.25 -17.38
CA LEU A 304 -13.47 3.74 -16.76
C LEU A 304 -13.86 2.33 -17.22
N SER A 305 -13.59 2.03 -18.48
CA SER A 305 -13.90 0.74 -19.11
C SER A 305 -13.20 -0.46 -18.47
N VAL A 306 -12.10 -0.25 -17.73
CA VAL A 306 -11.31 -1.36 -17.12
C VAL A 306 -11.32 -1.36 -15.60
N ARG A 307 -11.76 -0.29 -14.92
CA ARG A 307 -11.68 -0.20 -13.44
C ARG A 307 -12.38 -1.35 -12.72
N LYS A 308 -13.56 -1.78 -13.20
CA LYS A 308 -14.31 -2.91 -12.63
C LYS A 308 -13.62 -4.25 -12.88
N LYS A 309 -12.79 -4.36 -13.93
CA LYS A 309 -12.10 -5.57 -14.30
C LYS A 309 -10.86 -5.85 -13.40
N TYR A 310 -10.35 -4.83 -12.70
CA TYR A 310 -9.24 -4.99 -11.75
C TYR A 310 -9.77 -5.28 -10.34
N ALA A 311 -10.39 -6.42 -10.19
CA ALA A 311 -11.08 -6.85 -8.97
C ALA A 311 -10.19 -7.77 -8.12
N LEU A 312 -9.29 -7.20 -7.32
CA LEU A 312 -8.41 -7.96 -6.41
C LEU A 312 -9.20 -8.66 -5.30
N TYR A 313 -10.31 -8.05 -4.87
CA TYR A 313 -11.22 -8.50 -3.81
C TYR A 313 -12.64 -8.02 -4.12
N ASP A 314 -13.64 -8.58 -3.46
CA ASP A 314 -15.04 -8.23 -3.70
C ASP A 314 -15.42 -6.84 -3.15
N GLY A 315 -16.40 -6.22 -3.78
CA GLY A 315 -16.93 -4.93 -3.35
C GLY A 315 -15.97 -3.74 -3.52
N LYS A 316 -14.85 -3.88 -4.25
CA LYS A 316 -13.88 -2.81 -4.48
C LYS A 316 -14.57 -1.52 -4.94
N ILE A 317 -14.36 -0.44 -4.17
CA ILE A 317 -14.88 0.91 -4.48
C ILE A 317 -13.98 1.65 -5.49
N CYS A 318 -14.40 2.84 -5.93
CA CYS A 318 -13.69 3.69 -6.90
C CYS A 318 -13.55 3.04 -8.28
N THR A 319 -14.57 2.30 -8.68
CA THR A 319 -14.66 1.66 -10.00
C THR A 319 -15.52 2.44 -11.00
N GLY A 320 -16.20 3.50 -10.55
CA GLY A 320 -17.01 4.41 -11.35
C GLY A 320 -16.31 5.76 -11.61
N GLU A 321 -17.12 6.78 -11.87
CA GLU A 321 -16.66 8.16 -12.16
C GLU A 321 -16.07 8.87 -10.94
N GLU A 322 -16.30 8.35 -9.73
CA GLU A 322 -15.78 8.88 -8.47
C GLU A 322 -14.26 8.68 -8.27
N GLY A 323 -13.55 8.25 -9.29
CA GLY A 323 -12.09 8.10 -9.29
C GLY A 323 -11.35 9.43 -9.19
N ALA A 324 -10.26 9.55 -9.95
CA ALA A 324 -9.39 10.74 -9.92
C ALA A 324 -10.07 12.02 -10.41
N GLN A 325 -11.14 11.92 -11.21
CA GLN A 325 -11.92 13.07 -11.70
C GLN A 325 -12.66 13.79 -10.57
N CYS A 326 -12.94 13.14 -9.45
CA CYS A 326 -13.59 13.74 -8.30
C CYS A 326 -12.62 14.32 -7.27
N VAL A 327 -11.60 15.08 -7.73
CA VAL A 327 -10.59 15.71 -6.85
C VAL A 327 -11.24 16.59 -5.79
N GLY A 328 -12.30 17.35 -6.13
CA GLY A 328 -13.02 18.19 -5.19
C GLY A 328 -13.69 17.40 -4.06
N CYS A 329 -14.30 16.24 -4.35
CA CYS A 329 -14.87 15.36 -3.33
C CYS A 329 -13.77 14.83 -2.41
N LEU A 330 -12.64 14.44 -2.97
CA LEU A 330 -11.49 13.96 -2.20
C LEU A 330 -10.92 15.06 -1.29
N GLN A 331 -10.78 16.28 -1.80
CA GLN A 331 -10.38 17.45 -1.02
C GLN A 331 -11.32 17.70 0.16
N GLY A 332 -12.64 17.69 -0.07
CA GLY A 332 -13.64 17.86 0.97
C GLY A 332 -13.54 16.79 2.07
N ARG A 333 -13.37 15.53 1.69
CA ARG A 333 -13.20 14.41 2.64
C ARG A 333 -11.91 14.54 3.47
N ILE A 334 -10.80 14.93 2.85
CA ILE A 334 -9.52 15.14 3.53
C ILE A 334 -9.61 16.35 4.47
N ALA A 335 -10.24 17.44 4.03
CA ALA A 335 -10.45 18.65 4.84
C ALA A 335 -11.34 18.37 6.07
N SER A 336 -12.32 17.47 5.96
CA SER A 336 -13.20 17.11 7.09
C SER A 336 -12.46 16.49 8.29
N VAL A 337 -11.24 15.99 8.09
CA VAL A 337 -10.38 15.44 9.14
C VAL A 337 -9.18 16.35 9.46
N GLY A 338 -9.21 17.61 8.99
CA GLY A 338 -8.22 18.64 9.34
C GLY A 338 -6.95 18.63 8.47
N TYR A 339 -6.96 17.96 7.31
CA TYR A 339 -5.80 17.84 6.43
C TYR A 339 -6.01 18.52 5.08
N THR A 340 -4.92 18.71 4.35
CA THR A 340 -4.89 19.41 3.06
C THR A 340 -4.33 18.51 1.97
N LEU A 341 -5.07 18.33 0.90
CA LEU A 341 -4.59 17.63 -0.29
C LEU A 341 -3.60 18.53 -1.03
N VAL A 342 -2.39 18.02 -1.30
CA VAL A 342 -1.34 18.79 -1.95
C VAL A 342 -0.91 18.19 -3.28
N SER A 343 -0.55 19.08 -4.22
CA SER A 343 0.03 18.71 -5.51
C SER A 343 1.56 18.71 -5.38
N SER A 344 2.14 17.55 -5.11
CA SER A 344 3.59 17.36 -5.02
C SER A 344 3.98 15.91 -5.33
N ARG A 345 5.28 15.67 -5.55
CA ARG A 345 5.79 14.30 -5.73
C ARG A 345 5.55 13.40 -4.51
N GLY A 346 5.42 13.99 -3.32
CA GLY A 346 5.22 13.24 -2.08
C GLY A 346 6.34 12.23 -1.81
N ASP A 347 7.60 12.66 -1.94
CA ASP A 347 8.76 11.87 -1.57
C ASP A 347 8.86 11.75 -0.04
N ILE A 348 9.51 10.69 0.45
CA ILE A 348 9.77 10.54 1.88
C ILE A 348 10.66 11.69 2.36
N ARG A 349 10.31 12.29 3.51
CA ARG A 349 11.14 13.32 4.14
C ARG A 349 12.25 12.67 4.96
N ILE A 350 13.47 13.15 4.79
CA ILE A 350 14.61 12.74 5.60
C ILE A 350 14.49 13.46 6.95
N LEU A 351 14.58 12.69 8.04
CA LEU A 351 14.67 13.26 9.39
C LEU A 351 16.14 13.55 9.67
N GLU A 352 16.46 14.77 10.03
CA GLU A 352 17.79 15.20 10.49
C GLU A 352 18.09 14.70 11.89
#